data_6dab9077c09021529bf80c86f08f6d2d
#
_entry.id   6dab9077c09021529bf80c86f08f6d2d
#
_cell.length_a   1.000
_cell.length_b   1.000
_cell.length_c   1.000
_cell.angle_alpha   90.00
_cell.angle_beta   90.00
_cell.angle_gamma   90.00
#
_symmetry.space_group_name_H-M   'P 1'
#
loop_
_entity.id
_entity.type
_entity.pdbx_description
1 polymer ?
#
loop_
_entity_poly.entity_id
_entity_poly.type
_entity_poly.pdbx_seq_one_letter_code
_entity_poly.pdbx_strand_id
1 'polypeptide(L)'
;EKLEAAVSIGLSNVCRGAASFAAGFEEARHALLGTTVLKGTPGVMAYEELGPYKYLLRMPFDGGVRDAHRDAVARIAEYDRQRSTALLRTLEEFLRRRGSIGATAEALYVHPNTLRQRLRRIGELSGLDLRKDDWLMVEIAVKMVRLQEALGPGERREPK
;
A
#
# COMPACT_ATOMS: atom_id res chain seq x y z
N GLU A 1 15.52 30.62 -14.71
CA GLU A 1 14.28 29.94 -14.27
C GLU A 1 14.70 28.56 -13.75
N LYS A 2 14.79 28.38 -12.41
CA LYS A 2 15.05 27.09 -11.78
C LYS A 2 13.78 26.26 -11.92
N LEU A 3 13.82 25.23 -12.77
CA LEU A 3 12.84 24.16 -12.75
C LEU A 3 13.05 23.38 -11.43
N GLU A 4 12.21 23.65 -10.43
CA GLU A 4 12.10 22.79 -9.26
C GLU A 4 11.32 21.52 -9.65
N ALA A 5 12.00 20.62 -10.36
CA ALA A 5 11.44 19.31 -10.69
C ALA A 5 11.55 18.41 -9.45
N ALA A 6 10.41 17.91 -8.99
CA ALA A 6 10.40 16.90 -7.96
C ALA A 6 10.92 15.55 -8.54
N VAL A 7 12.01 15.04 -7.97
CA VAL A 7 12.69 13.82 -8.45
C VAL A 7 12.50 12.68 -7.45
N SER A 8 12.20 11.48 -7.97
CA SER A 8 12.21 10.24 -7.19
C SER A 8 13.35 9.34 -7.67
N ILE A 9 14.04 8.68 -6.75
CA ILE A 9 15.17 7.80 -7.03
C ILE A 9 14.95 6.47 -6.30
N GLY A 10 15.00 5.36 -7.04
CA GLY A 10 15.05 4.02 -6.50
C GLY A 10 16.49 3.49 -6.50
N LEU A 11 16.92 2.89 -5.38
CA LEU A 11 18.22 2.28 -5.24
C LEU A 11 18.10 0.77 -5.11
N SER A 12 18.87 0.02 -5.91
CA SER A 12 19.02 -1.43 -5.76
C SER A 12 19.96 -1.79 -4.62
N ASN A 13 20.05 -3.07 -4.32
CA ASN A 13 21.17 -3.63 -3.58
C ASN A 13 22.46 -3.56 -4.44
N VAL A 14 23.60 -3.78 -3.79
CA VAL A 14 24.91 -3.74 -4.48
C VAL A 14 25.00 -4.84 -5.53
N CYS A 15 25.17 -4.43 -6.79
CA CYS A 15 25.40 -5.36 -7.90
C CYS A 15 26.88 -5.74 -7.96
N ARG A 16 27.17 -7.05 -7.88
CA ARG A 16 28.54 -7.58 -8.02
C ARG A 16 28.66 -8.31 -9.36
N GLY A 17 29.25 -7.63 -10.35
CA GLY A 17 29.46 -8.15 -11.70
C GLY A 17 28.24 -8.01 -12.63
N ALA A 18 28.48 -8.19 -13.92
CA ALA A 18 27.49 -7.93 -14.98
C ALA A 18 26.22 -8.80 -14.88
N ALA A 19 26.34 -10.03 -14.39
CA ALA A 19 25.20 -10.95 -14.26
C ALA A 19 24.13 -10.46 -13.26
N SER A 20 24.47 -9.59 -12.31
CA SER A 20 23.52 -9.05 -11.32
C SER A 20 22.84 -7.75 -11.77
N PHE A 21 23.22 -7.16 -12.90
CA PHE A 21 22.70 -5.87 -13.34
C PHE A 21 21.22 -5.88 -13.64
N ALA A 22 20.70 -6.92 -14.31
CA ALA A 22 19.29 -7.03 -14.63
C ALA A 22 18.43 -7.12 -13.35
N ALA A 23 18.88 -7.91 -12.37
CA ALA A 23 18.19 -8.01 -11.07
C ALA A 23 18.26 -6.68 -10.30
N GLY A 24 19.42 -6.01 -10.29
CA GLY A 24 19.57 -4.71 -9.66
C GLY A 24 18.71 -3.62 -10.30
N PHE A 25 18.56 -3.64 -11.62
CA PHE A 25 17.65 -2.71 -12.31
C PHE A 25 16.20 -2.92 -11.88
N GLU A 26 15.73 -4.17 -11.80
CA GLU A 26 14.38 -4.46 -11.32
C GLU A 26 14.19 -4.06 -9.84
N GLU A 27 15.20 -4.27 -9.00
CA GLU A 27 15.19 -3.82 -7.61
C GLU A 27 15.06 -2.29 -7.51
N ALA A 28 15.87 -1.55 -8.26
CA ALA A 28 15.82 -0.09 -8.31
C ALA A 28 14.46 0.41 -8.81
N ARG A 29 13.89 -0.25 -9.83
CA ARG A 29 12.56 0.05 -10.37
C ARG A 29 11.46 -0.18 -9.35
N HIS A 30 11.52 -1.27 -8.61
CA HIS A 30 10.58 -1.54 -7.51
C HIS A 30 10.74 -0.53 -6.37
N ALA A 31 11.97 -0.16 -6.02
CA ALA A 31 12.23 0.87 -5.01
C ALA A 31 11.68 2.24 -5.44
N LEU A 32 11.83 2.61 -6.72
CA LEU A 32 11.25 3.82 -7.27
C LEU A 32 9.72 3.84 -7.13
N LEU A 33 9.05 2.73 -7.43
CA LEU A 33 7.60 2.58 -7.22
C LEU A 33 7.23 2.72 -5.74
N GLY A 34 8.08 2.21 -4.86
CA GLY A 34 7.92 2.34 -3.41
C GLY A 34 7.88 3.79 -2.91
N THR A 35 8.50 4.75 -3.60
CA THR A 35 8.39 6.17 -3.23
C THR A 35 6.94 6.65 -3.31
N THR A 36 6.20 6.22 -4.33
CA THR A 36 4.79 6.55 -4.50
C THR A 36 3.90 5.80 -3.50
N VAL A 37 4.12 4.49 -3.35
CA VAL A 37 3.27 3.62 -2.52
C VAL A 37 3.40 3.90 -1.03
N LEU A 38 4.65 4.10 -0.56
CA LEU A 38 4.96 4.18 0.88
C LEU A 38 5.12 5.61 1.37
N LYS A 39 5.72 6.49 0.57
CA LYS A 39 5.99 7.88 0.97
C LYS A 39 4.94 8.85 0.43
N GLY A 40 4.34 8.56 -0.74
CA GLY A 40 3.39 9.46 -1.39
C GLY A 40 3.98 10.80 -1.85
N THR A 41 5.29 10.96 -1.75
CA THR A 41 6.05 12.17 -2.09
C THR A 41 7.34 11.79 -2.80
N PRO A 42 7.86 12.67 -3.68
CA PRO A 42 9.16 12.46 -4.29
C PRO A 42 10.27 12.28 -3.26
N GLY A 43 11.23 11.43 -3.56
CA GLY A 43 12.35 11.17 -2.66
C GLY A 43 13.19 9.96 -3.07
N VAL A 44 14.11 9.59 -2.20
CA VAL A 44 14.99 8.43 -2.38
C VAL A 44 14.46 7.24 -1.57
N MET A 45 14.47 6.05 -2.16
CA MET A 45 14.12 4.79 -1.49
C MET A 45 15.08 3.69 -1.90
N ALA A 46 15.64 2.98 -0.92
CA ALA A 46 16.40 1.76 -1.17
C ALA A 46 15.46 0.54 -1.25
N TYR A 47 15.85 -0.47 -2.03
CA TYR A 47 15.07 -1.69 -2.19
C TYR A 47 14.76 -2.38 -0.86
N GLU A 48 15.71 -2.34 0.09
CA GLU A 48 15.51 -2.91 1.42
C GLU A 48 14.41 -2.21 2.24
N GLU A 49 14.12 -0.94 1.98
CA GLU A 49 13.07 -0.18 2.66
C GLU A 49 11.66 -0.57 2.23
N LEU A 50 11.50 -1.31 1.12
CA LEU A 50 10.21 -1.80 0.65
C LEU A 50 9.51 -2.77 1.63
N GLY A 51 10.27 -3.45 2.49
CA GLY A 51 9.72 -4.43 3.42
C GLY A 51 8.87 -5.51 2.70
N PRO A 52 7.63 -5.80 3.13
CA PRO A 52 6.78 -6.81 2.52
C PRO A 52 6.45 -6.57 1.04
N TYR A 53 6.51 -5.33 0.58
CA TYR A 53 6.24 -5.00 -0.83
C TYR A 53 7.23 -5.64 -1.80
N LYS A 54 8.45 -6.02 -1.37
CA LYS A 54 9.41 -6.78 -2.17
C LYS A 54 8.80 -8.07 -2.74
N TYR A 55 7.98 -8.75 -1.93
CA TYR A 55 7.32 -10.00 -2.30
C TYR A 55 6.07 -9.73 -3.14
N LEU A 56 5.27 -8.76 -2.75
CA LEU A 56 4.01 -8.43 -3.42
C LEU A 56 4.24 -7.93 -4.85
N LEU A 57 5.28 -7.12 -5.08
CA LEU A 57 5.64 -6.60 -6.41
C LEU A 57 6.07 -7.68 -7.42
N ARG A 58 6.41 -8.88 -6.94
CA ARG A 58 6.77 -10.03 -7.79
C ARG A 58 5.57 -10.94 -8.10
N MET A 59 4.45 -10.73 -7.43
CA MET A 59 3.24 -11.51 -7.69
C MET A 59 2.55 -11.00 -8.97
N PRO A 60 2.02 -11.91 -9.82
CA PRO A 60 1.16 -11.49 -10.91
C PRO A 60 -0.12 -10.85 -10.35
N PHE A 61 -0.37 -9.62 -10.75
CA PHE A 61 -1.58 -8.89 -10.36
C PHE A 61 -2.80 -9.28 -11.21
N ASP A 62 -2.62 -10.19 -12.15
CA ASP A 62 -3.63 -10.62 -13.11
C ASP A 62 -4.65 -11.51 -12.41
N GLY A 63 -5.75 -10.94 -12.02
CA GLY A 63 -7.10 -11.47 -11.82
C GLY A 63 -7.36 -12.92 -11.36
N GLY A 64 -6.33 -13.75 -11.22
CA GLY A 64 -6.48 -15.20 -11.02
C GLY A 64 -6.91 -15.63 -9.61
N VAL A 65 -6.65 -14.86 -8.59
CA VAL A 65 -7.05 -15.20 -7.22
C VAL A 65 -8.22 -14.33 -6.80
N ARG A 66 -9.39 -14.92 -6.65
CA ARG A 66 -10.52 -14.27 -5.97
C ARG A 66 -10.19 -14.21 -4.48
N ASP A 67 -9.98 -13.03 -3.97
CA ASP A 67 -9.67 -12.79 -2.56
C ASP A 67 -10.73 -11.85 -1.96
N ALA A 68 -11.55 -12.41 -1.09
CA ALA A 68 -12.64 -11.67 -0.44
C ALA A 68 -12.13 -10.48 0.38
N HIS A 69 -10.95 -10.58 1.00
CA HIS A 69 -10.35 -9.48 1.75
C HIS A 69 -9.89 -8.36 0.83
N ARG A 70 -9.28 -8.70 -0.33
CA ARG A 70 -8.89 -7.72 -1.33
C ARG A 70 -10.09 -6.97 -1.90
N ASP A 71 -11.18 -7.69 -2.23
CA ASP A 71 -12.42 -7.09 -2.71
C ASP A 71 -13.06 -6.19 -1.63
N ALA A 72 -13.01 -6.61 -0.37
CA ALA A 72 -13.48 -5.83 0.77
C ALA A 72 -12.71 -4.52 0.92
N VAL A 73 -11.38 -4.58 0.86
CA VAL A 73 -10.51 -3.40 0.96
C VAL A 73 -10.64 -2.49 -0.28
N ALA A 74 -10.82 -3.07 -1.46
CA ALA A 74 -11.06 -2.30 -2.70
C ALA A 74 -12.34 -1.46 -2.61
N ARG A 75 -13.41 -1.97 -1.97
CA ARG A 75 -14.63 -1.19 -1.70
C ARG A 75 -14.37 0.03 -0.80
N ILE A 76 -13.48 -0.10 0.18
CA ILE A 76 -13.08 1.02 1.04
C ILE A 76 -12.33 2.08 0.22
N ALA A 77 -11.37 1.66 -0.60
CA ALA A 77 -10.58 2.55 -1.46
C ALA A 77 -11.49 3.31 -2.46
N GLU A 78 -12.45 2.61 -3.07
CA GLU A 78 -13.42 3.22 -3.97
C GLU A 78 -14.30 4.26 -3.24
N TYR A 79 -14.76 3.94 -2.05
CA TYR A 79 -15.53 4.88 -1.24
C TYR A 79 -14.71 6.13 -0.90
N ASP A 80 -13.44 5.96 -0.50
CA ASP A 80 -12.55 7.08 -0.20
C ASP A 80 -12.39 8.00 -1.40
N ARG A 81 -12.23 7.42 -2.61
CA ARG A 81 -12.10 8.17 -3.86
C ARG A 81 -13.35 8.98 -4.20
N GLN A 82 -14.53 8.38 -4.01
CA GLN A 82 -15.81 9.02 -4.31
C GLN A 82 -16.21 10.10 -3.28
N ARG A 83 -15.81 9.93 -2.02
CA ARG A 83 -16.25 10.77 -0.90
C ARG A 83 -15.15 11.63 -0.30
N SER A 84 -13.93 11.57 -0.85
CA SER A 84 -12.76 12.29 -0.31
C SER A 84 -12.55 12.00 1.18
N THR A 85 -12.74 10.73 1.58
CA THR A 85 -12.51 10.25 2.94
C THR A 85 -11.13 9.59 3.06
N ALA A 86 -10.76 9.14 4.26
CA ALA A 86 -9.47 8.52 4.53
C ALA A 86 -9.66 7.23 5.36
N LEU A 87 -10.63 6.40 4.97
CA LEU A 87 -10.95 5.16 5.69
C LEU A 87 -9.87 4.10 5.47
N LEU A 88 -9.33 3.98 4.25
CA LEU A 88 -8.25 3.05 3.96
C LEU A 88 -6.99 3.37 4.78
N ARG A 89 -6.62 4.66 4.85
CA ARG A 89 -5.54 5.12 5.73
C ARG A 89 -5.84 4.83 7.21
N THR A 90 -7.08 4.96 7.60
CA THR A 90 -7.51 4.67 8.98
C THR A 90 -7.36 3.17 9.29
N LEU A 91 -7.77 2.28 8.38
CA LEU A 91 -7.59 0.84 8.52
C LEU A 91 -6.12 0.46 8.59
N GLU A 92 -5.29 0.99 7.69
CA GLU A 92 -3.86 0.73 7.65
C GLU A 92 -3.16 1.13 8.95
N GLU A 93 -3.45 2.32 9.48
CA GLU A 93 -2.88 2.78 10.75
C GLU A 93 -3.37 1.95 11.94
N PHE A 94 -4.65 1.53 11.94
CA PHE A 94 -5.21 0.68 12.97
C PHE A 94 -4.54 -0.69 13.02
N LEU A 95 -4.31 -1.33 11.87
CA LEU A 95 -3.58 -2.59 11.76
C LEU A 95 -2.12 -2.42 12.23
N ARG A 96 -1.44 -1.36 11.78
CA ARG A 96 -0.07 -1.03 12.18
C ARG A 96 0.08 -0.84 13.69
N ARG A 97 -0.93 -0.27 14.35
CA ARG A 97 -0.99 -0.08 15.81
C ARG A 97 -1.60 -1.27 16.54
N ARG A 98 -1.71 -2.43 15.88
CA ARG A 98 -2.22 -3.68 16.46
C ARG A 98 -3.58 -3.49 17.17
N GLY A 99 -4.48 -2.71 16.55
CA GLY A 99 -5.84 -2.49 17.04
C GLY A 99 -5.97 -1.52 18.22
N SER A 100 -4.92 -0.82 18.60
CA SER A 100 -4.98 0.16 19.68
C SER A 100 -5.74 1.41 19.24
N ILE A 101 -6.94 1.61 19.79
CA ILE A 101 -7.76 2.80 19.51
C ILE A 101 -7.02 4.08 19.91
N GLY A 102 -6.40 4.10 21.10
CA GLY A 102 -5.68 5.28 21.59
C GLY A 102 -4.52 5.65 20.68
N ALA A 103 -3.59 4.70 20.44
CA ALA A 103 -2.43 4.93 19.61
C ALA A 103 -2.76 5.27 18.16
N THR A 104 -3.85 4.69 17.61
CA THR A 104 -4.29 5.00 16.26
C THR A 104 -4.92 6.40 16.17
N ALA A 105 -5.74 6.78 17.16
CA ALA A 105 -6.36 8.09 17.20
C ALA A 105 -5.32 9.21 17.30
N GLU A 106 -4.31 9.00 18.16
CA GLU A 106 -3.16 9.90 18.31
C GLU A 106 -2.39 10.05 16.99
N ALA A 107 -2.02 8.93 16.35
CA ALA A 107 -1.27 8.92 15.10
C ALA A 107 -2.03 9.57 13.92
N LEU A 108 -3.35 9.54 13.94
CA LEU A 108 -4.21 10.16 12.91
C LEU A 108 -4.67 11.56 13.30
N TYR A 109 -4.28 12.06 14.46
CA TYR A 109 -4.71 13.35 15.01
C TYR A 109 -6.24 13.51 15.05
N VAL A 110 -6.95 12.44 15.48
CA VAL A 110 -8.41 12.45 15.63
C VAL A 110 -8.84 12.02 17.02
N HIS A 111 -10.06 12.43 17.42
CA HIS A 111 -10.63 11.96 18.68
C HIS A 111 -10.96 10.44 18.61
N PRO A 112 -10.79 9.67 19.71
CA PRO A 112 -11.09 8.23 19.73
C PRO A 112 -12.52 7.87 19.27
N ASN A 113 -13.51 8.72 19.52
CA ASN A 113 -14.87 8.50 19.05
C ASN A 113 -15.00 8.61 17.53
N THR A 114 -14.28 9.57 16.92
CA THR A 114 -14.19 9.69 15.45
C THR A 114 -13.55 8.46 14.86
N LEU A 115 -12.48 7.94 15.48
CA LEU A 115 -11.84 6.70 15.04
C LEU A 115 -12.83 5.52 15.10
N ARG A 116 -13.58 5.36 16.20
CA ARG A 116 -14.59 4.28 16.31
C ARG A 116 -15.67 4.39 15.25
N GLN A 117 -16.12 5.60 14.92
CA GLN A 117 -17.07 5.81 13.81
C GLN A 117 -16.49 5.42 12.46
N ARG A 118 -15.22 5.78 12.19
CA ARG A 118 -14.53 5.38 10.95
C ARG A 118 -14.38 3.85 10.87
N LEU A 119 -13.97 3.18 11.95
CA LEU A 119 -13.84 1.72 11.98
C LEU A 119 -15.21 1.03 11.79
N ARG A 120 -16.29 1.54 12.38
CA ARG A 120 -17.64 1.05 12.11
C ARG A 120 -17.99 1.19 10.64
N ARG A 121 -17.72 2.36 10.05
CA ARG A 121 -17.97 2.60 8.63
C ARG A 121 -17.17 1.67 7.72
N ILE A 122 -15.93 1.38 8.07
CA ILE A 122 -15.10 0.38 7.38
C ILE A 122 -15.81 -0.97 7.38
N GLY A 123 -16.26 -1.47 8.54
CA GLY A 123 -16.99 -2.73 8.64
C GLY A 123 -18.26 -2.77 7.79
N GLU A 124 -19.07 -1.68 7.83
CA GLU A 124 -20.31 -1.57 7.04
C GLU A 124 -20.05 -1.63 5.52
N LEU A 125 -18.99 -0.96 5.03
CA LEU A 125 -18.67 -0.90 3.61
C LEU A 125 -18.03 -2.18 3.09
N SER A 126 -17.15 -2.77 3.88
CA SER A 126 -16.30 -3.88 3.45
C SER A 126 -16.87 -5.25 3.83
N GLY A 127 -17.68 -5.32 4.88
CA GLY A 127 -18.07 -6.56 5.52
C GLY A 127 -16.99 -7.17 6.41
N LEU A 128 -15.84 -6.49 6.60
CA LEU A 128 -14.76 -6.96 7.48
C LEU A 128 -15.19 -6.88 8.94
N ASP A 129 -14.93 -7.96 9.67
CA ASP A 129 -15.01 -8.00 11.13
C ASP A 129 -13.60 -8.10 11.72
N LEU A 130 -13.00 -6.94 12.03
CA LEU A 130 -11.64 -6.84 12.55
C LEU A 130 -11.41 -7.56 13.91
N ARG A 131 -12.47 -8.16 14.49
CA ARG A 131 -12.36 -9.01 15.68
C ARG A 131 -12.21 -10.50 15.35
N LYS A 132 -12.64 -10.91 14.14
CA LYS A 132 -12.71 -12.30 13.70
C LYS A 132 -11.82 -12.59 12.52
N ASP A 133 -11.66 -11.61 11.63
CA ASP A 133 -10.84 -11.76 10.42
C ASP A 133 -9.37 -11.88 10.76
N ASP A 134 -8.65 -12.64 9.94
CA ASP A 134 -7.21 -12.75 10.03
C ASP A 134 -6.57 -11.41 9.61
N TRP A 135 -5.99 -10.74 10.57
CA TRP A 135 -5.36 -9.43 10.36
C TRP A 135 -4.24 -9.46 9.33
N LEU A 136 -3.50 -10.58 9.24
CA LEU A 136 -2.46 -10.71 8.23
C LEU A 136 -3.06 -10.67 6.82
N MET A 137 -4.18 -11.37 6.60
CA MET A 137 -4.88 -11.35 5.32
C MET A 137 -5.41 -9.95 4.98
N VAL A 138 -5.99 -9.25 5.96
CA VAL A 138 -6.46 -7.87 5.78
C VAL A 138 -5.28 -6.93 5.49
N GLU A 139 -4.15 -7.08 6.18
CA GLU A 139 -2.95 -6.28 5.96
C GLU A 139 -2.34 -6.51 4.56
N ILE A 140 -2.28 -7.77 4.11
CA ILE A 140 -1.85 -8.11 2.75
C ILE A 140 -2.80 -7.46 1.72
N ALA A 141 -4.11 -7.57 1.93
CA ALA A 141 -5.11 -6.97 1.05
C ALA A 141 -4.96 -5.45 0.94
N VAL A 142 -4.73 -4.76 2.07
CA VAL A 142 -4.45 -3.30 2.10
C VAL A 142 -3.21 -2.98 1.25
N LYS A 143 -2.12 -3.72 1.44
CA LYS A 143 -0.88 -3.50 0.68
C LYS A 143 -1.08 -3.74 -0.81
N MET A 144 -1.84 -4.77 -1.19
CA MET A 144 -2.14 -5.06 -2.60
C MET A 144 -2.99 -3.96 -3.25
N VAL A 145 -4.02 -3.46 -2.55
CA VAL A 145 -4.86 -2.38 -3.07
C VAL A 145 -4.03 -1.10 -3.24
N ARG A 146 -3.15 -0.77 -2.27
CA ARG A 146 -2.22 0.37 -2.39
C ARG A 146 -1.29 0.25 -3.60
N LEU A 147 -0.73 -0.93 -3.83
CA LEU A 147 0.09 -1.19 -5.01
C LEU A 147 -0.68 -0.99 -6.31
N GLN A 148 -1.92 -1.49 -6.39
CA GLN A 148 -2.75 -1.33 -7.57
C GLN A 148 -3.10 0.14 -7.84
N GLU A 149 -3.40 0.92 -6.80
CA GLU A 149 -3.63 2.36 -6.93
C GLU A 149 -2.40 3.09 -7.48
N ALA A 150 -1.21 2.72 -7.02
CA ALA A 150 0.04 3.34 -7.45
C ALA A 150 0.48 2.94 -8.86
N LEU A 151 0.23 1.68 -9.26
CA LEU A 151 0.55 1.19 -10.59
C LEU A 151 -0.39 1.76 -11.67
N GLY A 152 -1.57 2.24 -11.29
CA GLY A 152 -2.58 2.71 -12.25
C GLY A 152 -3.11 1.62 -13.20
N PRO A 153 -4.08 1.95 -14.05
CA PRO A 153 -4.66 0.98 -14.98
C PRO A 153 -3.75 0.59 -16.16
N GLY A 154 -2.58 1.22 -16.33
CA GLY A 154 -1.73 1.11 -17.52
C GLY A 154 -0.52 0.17 -17.41
N GLU A 155 -0.10 -0.24 -16.23
CA GLU A 155 1.06 -1.14 -16.04
C GLU A 155 0.67 -2.62 -15.81
N ARG A 156 -0.44 -3.05 -16.35
CA ARG A 156 -0.74 -4.48 -16.47
C ARG A 156 0.24 -5.07 -17.48
N ARG A 157 1.30 -5.72 -17.00
CA ARG A 157 2.21 -6.48 -17.86
C ARG A 157 1.40 -7.56 -18.56
N GLU A 158 1.28 -7.47 -19.88
CA GLU A 158 0.94 -8.63 -20.70
C GLU A 158 2.03 -9.68 -20.51
N PRO A 159 1.68 -10.93 -20.22
CA PRO A 159 2.66 -12.01 -20.20
C PRO A 159 3.18 -12.21 -21.63
N LYS A 160 4.49 -12.13 -21.82
CA LYS A 160 5.17 -12.66 -23.00
C LYS A 160 5.40 -14.14 -22.83
#